data_aaa00c1f7291bd74a344cceb175b7e2a
#
_entry.id   aaa00c1f7291bd74a344cceb175b7e2a
#
_cell.length_a   1.000
_cell.length_b   1.000
_cell.length_c   1.000
_cell.angle_alpha   90.00
_cell.angle_beta   90.00
_cell.angle_gamma   90.00
#
_symmetry.space_group_name_H-M   'P 1'
#
loop_
_entity.id
_entity.type
_entity.pdbx_description
1 polymer ?
#
loop_
_entity_poly.entity_id
_entity_poly.type
_entity_poly.pdbx_seq_one_letter_code
_entity_poly.pdbx_strand_id
1 'polypeptide(L)'
;ECTARSIPSAIIEHCHVDESRDTPYCQTEEDWKRFGREDALSVARYFGLSSTSLGVDYSNEANNLPEVSLQSILPATIRDQTEPDVCVLTLQNADYDTGEVTLEVTATDYDCPMMYYDYSTDGGKTYSELIPWPDLDIMAGTYPDTFTFSLSFTKGETPVITVRGYNQADLFTESEPITFAKPFVDQEKAAEEARQESLAAEEAAASRISETQVTDAYGSVITMADAAGNTGSSSEGKKEVNFGVFL
;
A
#
# COMPACT_ATOMS: atom_id res chain seq x y z
N GLU A 1 0.18 4.53 -17.74
CA GLU A 1 1.43 5.01 -18.38
C GLU A 1 1.17 6.15 -19.39
N CYS A 2 0.08 6.11 -20.17
CA CYS A 2 -0.28 7.15 -21.13
C CYS A 2 -0.67 8.48 -20.44
N THR A 3 -1.44 8.42 -19.36
CA THR A 3 -1.84 9.60 -18.58
C THR A 3 -0.65 10.31 -17.94
N ALA A 4 0.34 9.57 -17.43
CA ALA A 4 1.56 10.13 -16.86
C ALA A 4 2.42 10.91 -17.89
N ARG A 5 2.18 10.68 -19.19
CA ARG A 5 2.86 11.38 -20.30
C ARG A 5 2.00 12.43 -20.98
N SER A 6 0.83 12.73 -20.41
CA SER A 6 -0.16 13.64 -21.01
C SER A 6 -0.59 13.23 -22.42
N ILE A 7 -0.61 11.92 -22.70
CA ILE A 7 -1.09 11.38 -23.97
C ILE A 7 -2.58 11.06 -23.78
N PRO A 8 -3.46 11.61 -24.61
CA PRO A 8 -4.87 11.24 -24.59
C PRO A 8 -5.03 9.73 -24.76
N SER A 9 -5.75 9.09 -23.86
CA SER A 9 -5.98 7.66 -23.89
C SER A 9 -7.39 7.32 -23.43
N ALA A 10 -7.98 6.32 -24.04
CA ALA A 10 -9.29 5.79 -23.69
C ALA A 10 -9.30 4.28 -23.89
N ILE A 11 -10.07 3.57 -23.08
CA ILE A 11 -10.48 2.20 -23.32
C ILE A 11 -11.92 2.28 -23.80
N ILE A 12 -12.20 1.63 -24.92
CA ILE A 12 -13.54 1.60 -25.51
C ILE A 12 -14.05 0.17 -25.42
N GLU A 13 -15.12 -0.03 -24.67
CA GLU A 13 -15.77 -1.34 -24.48
C GLU A 13 -17.13 -1.29 -25.19
N HIS A 14 -17.24 -1.98 -26.31
CA HIS A 14 -18.43 -1.95 -27.14
C HIS A 14 -19.54 -2.88 -26.65
N CYS A 15 -19.16 -4.04 -26.10
CA CYS A 15 -20.09 -5.07 -25.68
C CYS A 15 -19.53 -5.90 -24.54
N HIS A 16 -20.39 -6.37 -23.67
CA HIS A 16 -20.08 -7.42 -22.70
C HIS A 16 -20.49 -8.79 -23.27
N VAL A 17 -19.58 -9.76 -23.22
CA VAL A 17 -19.79 -11.10 -23.82
C VAL A 17 -20.87 -11.91 -23.11
N ASP A 18 -21.16 -11.60 -21.85
CA ASP A 18 -22.13 -12.26 -20.99
C ASP A 18 -23.45 -11.47 -20.84
N GLU A 19 -23.56 -10.29 -21.46
CA GLU A 19 -24.80 -9.51 -21.45
C GLU A 19 -25.65 -9.83 -22.70
N SER A 20 -26.79 -10.44 -22.50
CA SER A 20 -27.66 -10.89 -23.59
C SER A 20 -28.20 -9.76 -24.47
N ARG A 21 -28.27 -8.54 -23.95
CA ARG A 21 -28.68 -7.35 -24.71
C ARG A 21 -27.60 -6.81 -25.63
N ASP A 22 -26.33 -7.05 -25.27
CA ASP A 22 -25.17 -6.62 -26.06
C ASP A 22 -24.83 -7.62 -27.18
N THR A 23 -25.02 -8.90 -26.90
CA THR A 23 -24.67 -10.01 -27.80
C THR A 23 -25.16 -9.81 -29.25
N PRO A 24 -26.41 -9.33 -29.55
CA PRO A 24 -26.87 -9.14 -30.91
C PRO A 24 -26.08 -8.08 -31.72
N TYR A 25 -25.31 -7.24 -31.06
CA TYR A 25 -24.60 -6.11 -31.68
C TYR A 25 -23.12 -6.38 -31.95
N CYS A 26 -22.58 -7.55 -31.55
CA CYS A 26 -21.15 -7.84 -31.63
C CYS A 26 -20.83 -9.23 -32.23
N GLN A 27 -21.75 -9.85 -32.98
CA GLN A 27 -21.59 -11.20 -33.49
C GLN A 27 -21.03 -11.28 -34.91
N THR A 28 -21.19 -10.23 -35.70
CA THR A 28 -20.86 -10.26 -37.11
C THR A 28 -19.66 -9.35 -37.46
N GLU A 29 -18.98 -9.65 -38.57
CA GLU A 29 -17.92 -8.79 -39.09
C GLU A 29 -18.46 -7.37 -39.42
N GLU A 30 -19.73 -7.26 -39.77
CA GLU A 30 -20.37 -5.99 -40.08
C GLU A 30 -20.59 -5.14 -38.81
N ASP A 31 -20.93 -5.78 -37.70
CA ASP A 31 -21.02 -5.11 -36.41
C ASP A 31 -19.66 -4.55 -35.98
N TRP A 32 -18.60 -5.34 -36.13
CA TRP A 32 -17.24 -4.92 -35.78
C TRP A 32 -16.73 -3.77 -36.67
N LYS A 33 -17.07 -3.81 -37.97
CA LYS A 33 -16.76 -2.70 -38.90
C LYS A 33 -17.50 -1.43 -38.51
N ARG A 34 -18.73 -1.56 -38.04
CA ARG A 34 -19.51 -0.42 -37.54
C ARG A 34 -18.82 0.21 -36.32
N PHE A 35 -18.45 -0.58 -35.33
CA PHE A 35 -17.71 -0.09 -34.15
C PHE A 35 -16.41 0.58 -34.56
N GLY A 36 -15.58 -0.07 -35.34
CA GLY A 36 -14.32 0.51 -35.82
C GLY A 36 -14.50 1.82 -36.62
N ARG A 37 -15.62 1.95 -37.36
CA ARG A 37 -15.96 3.20 -38.03
C ARG A 37 -16.32 4.31 -37.03
N GLU A 38 -17.15 4.03 -36.05
CA GLU A 38 -17.57 5.04 -35.05
C GLU A 38 -16.39 5.44 -34.16
N ASP A 39 -15.49 4.52 -33.80
CA ASP A 39 -14.25 4.85 -33.09
C ASP A 39 -13.36 5.77 -33.94
N ALA A 40 -13.17 5.44 -35.20
CA ALA A 40 -12.38 6.27 -36.11
C ALA A 40 -12.98 7.67 -36.32
N LEU A 41 -14.32 7.80 -36.37
CA LEU A 41 -15.01 9.07 -36.42
C LEU A 41 -14.81 9.88 -35.14
N SER A 42 -14.90 9.24 -33.97
CA SER A 42 -14.68 9.87 -32.68
C SER A 42 -13.25 10.40 -32.54
N VAL A 43 -12.25 9.60 -32.93
CA VAL A 43 -10.84 10.02 -32.94
C VAL A 43 -10.62 11.17 -33.93
N ALA A 44 -11.18 11.07 -35.16
CA ALA A 44 -11.05 12.13 -36.17
C ALA A 44 -11.63 13.43 -35.66
N ARG A 45 -12.80 13.39 -35.02
CA ARG A 45 -13.46 14.58 -34.45
C ARG A 45 -12.66 15.18 -33.29
N TYR A 46 -12.20 14.36 -32.38
CA TYR A 46 -11.38 14.79 -31.23
C TYR A 46 -10.13 15.55 -31.65
N PHE A 47 -9.44 15.05 -32.68
CA PHE A 47 -8.20 15.66 -33.18
C PHE A 47 -8.42 16.68 -34.31
N GLY A 48 -9.65 16.94 -34.73
CA GLY A 48 -9.96 17.86 -35.83
C GLY A 48 -9.39 17.41 -37.16
N LEU A 49 -9.49 16.10 -37.46
CA LEU A 49 -8.93 15.49 -38.67
C LEU A 49 -9.96 15.43 -39.79
N SER A 50 -9.48 15.47 -41.04
CA SER A 50 -10.26 15.11 -42.22
C SER A 50 -9.89 13.72 -42.70
N SER A 51 -10.88 12.98 -43.22
CA SER A 51 -10.68 11.65 -43.80
C SER A 51 -11.56 11.42 -45.01
N THR A 52 -10.96 11.29 -46.19
CA THR A 52 -11.65 10.94 -47.42
C THR A 52 -12.29 9.56 -47.41
N SER A 53 -11.65 8.58 -46.73
CA SER A 53 -12.20 7.24 -46.62
C SER A 53 -13.42 7.16 -45.72
N LEU A 54 -13.49 7.98 -44.68
CA LEU A 54 -14.63 8.08 -43.79
C LEU A 54 -15.68 9.07 -44.30
N GLY A 55 -15.33 9.93 -45.26
CA GLY A 55 -16.21 10.94 -45.84
C GLY A 55 -16.49 12.08 -44.87
N VAL A 56 -15.55 12.48 -44.03
CA VAL A 56 -15.70 13.51 -43.00
C VAL A 56 -14.57 14.53 -43.01
N ASP A 57 -14.88 15.74 -42.60
CA ASP A 57 -13.91 16.81 -42.36
C ASP A 57 -14.26 17.55 -41.07
N TYR A 58 -13.49 17.28 -40.02
CA TYR A 58 -13.60 17.91 -38.68
C TYR A 58 -12.53 18.97 -38.46
N SER A 59 -11.77 19.38 -39.46
CA SER A 59 -10.67 20.33 -39.33
C SER A 59 -11.06 21.68 -38.74
N ASN A 60 -12.34 22.07 -38.91
CA ASN A 60 -12.90 23.32 -38.39
C ASN A 60 -13.66 23.13 -37.06
N GLU A 61 -13.86 21.91 -36.60
CA GLU A 61 -14.57 21.55 -35.36
C GLU A 61 -13.65 21.15 -34.23
N ALA A 62 -12.33 21.19 -34.45
CA ALA A 62 -11.33 20.76 -33.50
C ALA A 62 -11.52 21.44 -32.15
N ASN A 63 -11.49 20.63 -31.09
CA ASN A 63 -11.57 21.07 -29.69
C ASN A 63 -12.86 21.78 -29.25
N ASN A 64 -13.92 21.73 -30.03
CA ASN A 64 -15.24 22.24 -29.65
C ASN A 64 -16.16 21.17 -29.06
N LEU A 65 -15.59 20.10 -28.57
CA LEU A 65 -16.39 19.09 -27.87
C LEU A 65 -16.82 19.66 -26.50
N PRO A 66 -18.12 19.54 -26.17
CA PRO A 66 -18.57 19.94 -24.84
C PRO A 66 -17.83 19.13 -23.76
N GLU A 67 -17.50 19.78 -22.68
CA GLU A 67 -17.01 19.07 -21.48
C GLU A 67 -18.15 18.19 -20.97
N VAL A 68 -17.91 16.89 -20.91
CA VAL A 68 -18.88 15.90 -20.45
C VAL A 68 -18.34 15.28 -19.18
N SER A 69 -18.98 15.55 -18.05
CA SER A 69 -18.68 14.86 -16.82
C SER A 69 -19.29 13.45 -16.82
N LEU A 70 -18.69 12.52 -16.11
CA LEU A 70 -19.24 11.17 -15.94
C LEU A 70 -20.67 11.23 -15.40
N GLN A 71 -20.94 12.12 -14.47
CA GLN A 71 -22.26 12.35 -13.89
C GLN A 71 -23.32 12.73 -14.92
N SER A 72 -22.96 13.42 -16.01
CA SER A 72 -23.91 13.85 -17.02
C SER A 72 -24.40 12.74 -17.95
N ILE A 73 -23.65 11.64 -18.08
CA ILE A 73 -24.00 10.50 -18.94
C ILE A 73 -24.73 9.39 -18.19
N LEU A 74 -24.65 9.36 -16.87
CA LEU A 74 -25.39 8.39 -16.06
C LEU A 74 -26.88 8.76 -15.97
N PRO A 75 -27.81 7.80 -16.03
CA PRO A 75 -29.21 8.05 -15.72
C PRO A 75 -29.37 8.64 -14.32
N ALA A 76 -30.30 9.60 -14.19
CA ALA A 76 -30.54 10.27 -12.90
C ALA A 76 -30.87 9.29 -11.75
N THR A 77 -31.47 8.14 -12.09
CA THR A 77 -31.86 7.09 -11.15
C THR A 77 -30.70 6.28 -10.59
N ILE A 78 -29.52 6.36 -11.22
CA ILE A 78 -28.31 5.65 -10.78
C ILE A 78 -27.14 6.59 -10.48
N ARG A 79 -27.39 7.90 -10.55
CA ARG A 79 -26.43 8.91 -10.13
C ARG A 79 -26.52 9.08 -8.64
N ASP A 80 -25.50 8.65 -7.96
CA ASP A 80 -25.30 9.09 -6.62
C ASP A 80 -24.64 10.48 -6.62
N GLN A 81 -25.12 11.38 -5.77
CA GLN A 81 -24.65 12.76 -5.63
C GLN A 81 -24.32 13.10 -4.18
N THR A 82 -24.38 12.10 -3.32
CA THR A 82 -24.10 12.22 -1.88
C THR A 82 -22.79 11.54 -1.55
N GLU A 83 -22.09 12.09 -0.58
CA GLU A 83 -20.93 11.45 0.00
C GLU A 83 -21.37 10.26 0.84
N PRO A 84 -20.50 9.25 1.05
CA PRO A 84 -20.81 8.14 1.95
C PRO A 84 -21.34 8.60 3.31
N ASP A 85 -22.42 7.96 3.79
CA ASP A 85 -23.11 8.34 5.03
C ASP A 85 -22.27 8.12 6.28
N VAL A 86 -21.39 7.13 6.24
CA VAL A 86 -20.55 6.73 7.37
C VAL A 86 -19.13 6.46 6.88
N CYS A 87 -18.15 7.03 7.60
CA CYS A 87 -16.75 6.61 7.52
C CYS A 87 -16.12 6.75 8.91
N VAL A 88 -15.88 5.63 9.57
CA VAL A 88 -15.35 5.58 10.93
C VAL A 88 -14.05 4.77 10.94
N LEU A 89 -13.03 5.34 11.57
CA LEU A 89 -11.75 4.70 11.81
C LEU A 89 -11.62 4.36 13.29
N THR A 90 -11.32 3.12 13.61
CA THR A 90 -11.19 2.64 14.99
C THR A 90 -9.80 2.02 15.20
N LEU A 91 -9.11 2.42 16.26
CA LEU A 91 -7.86 1.79 16.67
C LEU A 91 -8.16 0.46 17.37
N GLN A 92 -7.74 -0.64 16.78
CA GLN A 92 -7.88 -1.98 17.35
C GLN A 92 -6.67 -2.34 18.23
N ASN A 93 -5.46 -2.01 17.76
CA ASN A 93 -4.23 -2.25 18.49
C ASN A 93 -3.14 -1.25 18.11
N ALA A 94 -2.26 -0.93 19.06
CA ALA A 94 -1.02 -0.19 18.82
C ALA A 94 0.08 -0.74 19.70
N ASP A 95 1.07 -1.35 19.08
CA ASP A 95 2.29 -1.79 19.74
C ASP A 95 3.39 -0.75 19.52
N TYR A 96 3.68 0.02 20.56
CA TYR A 96 4.65 1.10 20.49
C TYR A 96 6.10 0.62 20.33
N ASP A 97 6.40 -0.61 20.73
CA ASP A 97 7.74 -1.17 20.70
C ASP A 97 8.06 -1.77 19.32
N THR A 98 7.11 -2.40 18.68
CA THR A 98 7.26 -2.93 17.31
C THR A 98 6.86 -1.92 16.23
N GLY A 99 6.07 -0.91 16.58
CA GLY A 99 5.52 0.06 15.64
C GLY A 99 4.28 -0.42 14.89
N GLU A 100 3.77 -1.60 15.21
CA GLU A 100 2.59 -2.16 14.55
C GLU A 100 1.30 -1.51 15.05
N VAL A 101 0.48 -1.03 14.12
CA VAL A 101 -0.84 -0.45 14.38
C VAL A 101 -1.87 -1.20 13.56
N THR A 102 -2.90 -1.71 14.21
CA THR A 102 -4.06 -2.35 13.56
C THR A 102 -5.27 -1.44 13.68
N LEU A 103 -5.88 -1.17 12.55
CA LEU A 103 -6.99 -0.25 12.37
C LEU A 103 -8.18 -1.00 11.77
N GLU A 104 -9.38 -0.62 12.18
CA GLU A 104 -10.63 -1.05 11.58
C GLU A 104 -11.33 0.13 10.95
N VAL A 105 -11.76 -0.06 9.71
CA VAL A 105 -12.59 0.91 8.97
C VAL A 105 -14.00 0.36 8.90
N THR A 106 -14.96 1.19 9.25
CA THR A 106 -16.39 0.96 8.93
C THR A 106 -16.87 2.11 8.09
N ALA A 107 -17.27 1.83 6.85
CA ALA A 107 -17.87 2.84 6.00
C ALA A 107 -19.03 2.27 5.20
N THR A 108 -20.08 3.07 5.08
CA THR A 108 -21.30 2.73 4.37
C THR A 108 -21.83 3.92 3.58
N ASP A 109 -22.44 3.60 2.48
CA ASP A 109 -23.25 4.51 1.69
C ASP A 109 -24.60 3.82 1.45
N TYR A 110 -25.70 4.50 1.74
CA TYR A 110 -27.03 3.89 1.61
C TYR A 110 -27.53 3.89 0.16
N ASP A 111 -26.91 4.66 -0.69
CA ASP A 111 -27.33 4.85 -2.08
C ASP A 111 -26.50 4.01 -3.07
N CYS A 112 -25.25 3.70 -2.74
CA CYS A 112 -24.38 2.87 -3.57
C CYS A 112 -23.25 2.18 -2.77
N PRO A 113 -22.57 1.16 -3.34
CA PRO A 113 -21.52 0.44 -2.62
C PRO A 113 -20.22 1.25 -2.46
N MET A 114 -19.49 0.96 -1.38
CA MET A 114 -18.11 1.40 -1.18
C MET A 114 -17.19 0.67 -2.16
N MET A 115 -16.28 1.40 -2.82
CA MET A 115 -15.44 0.86 -3.89
C MET A 115 -13.94 0.91 -3.59
N TYR A 116 -13.50 1.96 -2.89
CA TYR A 116 -12.10 2.23 -2.62
C TYR A 116 -11.93 2.89 -1.26
N TYR A 117 -10.71 2.89 -0.79
CA TYR A 117 -10.27 3.74 0.31
C TYR A 117 -8.85 4.23 0.08
N ASP A 118 -8.47 5.28 0.75
CA ASP A 118 -7.09 5.69 0.97
C ASP A 118 -6.92 6.13 2.43
N TYR A 119 -5.68 6.32 2.84
CA TYR A 119 -5.38 6.76 4.19
C TYR A 119 -4.27 7.80 4.19
N SER A 120 -4.29 8.65 5.21
CA SER A 120 -3.22 9.58 5.56
C SER A 120 -2.60 9.19 6.89
N THR A 121 -1.31 9.43 7.05
CA THR A 121 -0.59 9.27 8.32
C THR A 121 -0.06 10.59 8.87
N ASP A 122 -0.32 11.69 8.17
CA ASP A 122 0.16 13.04 8.48
C ASP A 122 -0.97 14.06 8.75
N GLY A 123 -2.15 13.54 9.08
CA GLY A 123 -3.33 14.36 9.40
C GLY A 123 -4.00 14.98 8.18
N GLY A 124 -4.10 14.22 7.10
CA GLY A 124 -4.83 14.62 5.89
C GLY A 124 -4.05 15.52 4.92
N LYS A 125 -2.73 15.66 5.09
CA LYS A 125 -1.91 16.48 4.18
C LYS A 125 -1.53 15.72 2.92
N THR A 126 -1.23 14.43 3.08
CA THR A 126 -0.96 13.51 1.97
C THR A 126 -1.73 12.21 2.18
N TYR A 127 -2.11 11.57 1.08
CA TYR A 127 -2.85 10.31 1.10
C TYR A 127 -2.11 9.25 0.29
N SER A 128 -2.36 7.99 0.63
CA SER A 128 -1.89 6.84 -0.14
C SER A 128 -2.51 6.84 -1.54
N GLU A 129 -2.07 5.94 -2.41
CA GLU A 129 -2.84 5.59 -3.61
C GLU A 129 -4.19 4.98 -3.20
N LEU A 130 -5.19 5.08 -4.10
CA LEU A 130 -6.48 4.44 -3.90
C LEU A 130 -6.32 2.92 -3.84
N ILE A 131 -6.89 2.31 -2.81
CA ILE A 131 -6.86 0.88 -2.55
C ILE A 131 -8.27 0.34 -2.76
N PRO A 132 -8.45 -0.75 -3.54
CA PRO A 132 -9.75 -1.38 -3.70
C PRO A 132 -10.35 -1.78 -2.34
N TRP A 133 -11.67 -1.64 -2.20
CA TRP A 133 -12.38 -2.03 -0.99
C TRP A 133 -12.21 -3.54 -0.75
N PRO A 134 -11.70 -3.96 0.42
CA PRO A 134 -11.40 -5.37 0.67
C PRO A 134 -12.64 -6.26 0.63
N ASP A 135 -12.46 -7.48 0.11
CA ASP A 135 -13.51 -8.51 0.03
C ASP A 135 -14.77 -8.09 -0.74
N LEU A 136 -14.68 -6.99 -1.52
CA LEU A 136 -15.73 -6.57 -2.43
C LEU A 136 -15.85 -7.60 -3.57
N ASP A 137 -17.04 -8.16 -3.74
CA ASP A 137 -17.39 -9.00 -4.89
C ASP A 137 -18.73 -8.55 -5.48
N ILE A 138 -18.64 -7.68 -6.48
CA ILE A 138 -19.81 -7.09 -7.16
C ILE A 138 -20.63 -8.19 -7.85
N MET A 139 -19.97 -9.23 -8.42
CA MET A 139 -20.63 -10.30 -9.13
C MET A 139 -21.40 -11.23 -8.17
N ALA A 140 -20.87 -11.45 -6.97
CA ALA A 140 -21.55 -12.21 -5.92
C ALA A 140 -22.53 -11.34 -5.10
N GLY A 141 -22.53 -10.02 -5.30
CA GLY A 141 -23.33 -9.08 -4.51
C GLY A 141 -22.85 -8.96 -3.06
N THR A 142 -21.54 -9.12 -2.85
CA THR A 142 -20.91 -9.00 -1.53
C THR A 142 -20.31 -7.60 -1.38
N TYR A 143 -20.85 -6.83 -0.44
CA TYR A 143 -20.45 -5.45 -0.14
C TYR A 143 -20.14 -5.31 1.34
N PRO A 144 -18.90 -5.61 1.78
CA PRO A 144 -18.51 -5.49 3.18
C PRO A 144 -18.50 -4.05 3.65
N ASP A 145 -19.10 -3.78 4.80
CA ASP A 145 -19.09 -2.44 5.42
C ASP A 145 -17.84 -2.20 6.27
N THR A 146 -17.12 -3.25 6.63
CA THR A 146 -16.02 -3.19 7.60
C THR A 146 -14.86 -4.06 7.17
N PHE A 147 -13.65 -3.55 7.36
CA PHE A 147 -12.40 -4.32 7.20
C PHE A 147 -11.32 -3.83 8.16
N THR A 148 -10.26 -4.61 8.29
CA THR A 148 -9.07 -4.22 9.07
C THR A 148 -7.83 -4.14 8.19
N PHE A 149 -6.93 -3.22 8.52
CA PHE A 149 -5.61 -3.14 7.90
C PHE A 149 -4.55 -2.75 8.93
N SER A 150 -3.28 -2.99 8.62
CA SER A 150 -2.17 -2.65 9.51
C SER A 150 -1.20 -1.68 8.87
N LEU A 151 -0.63 -0.82 9.71
CA LEU A 151 0.45 0.10 9.36
C LEU A 151 1.63 -0.14 10.28
N SER A 152 2.85 0.17 9.82
CA SER A 152 4.06 0.03 10.60
C SER A 152 4.83 1.35 10.68
N PHE A 153 5.16 1.77 11.92
CA PHE A 153 5.86 3.01 12.25
C PHE A 153 7.14 2.69 13.01
N THR A 154 8.27 2.70 12.33
CA THR A 154 9.56 2.20 12.85
C THR A 154 10.62 3.27 13.06
N LYS A 155 10.29 4.56 12.79
CA LYS A 155 11.25 5.68 12.79
C LYS A 155 10.99 6.72 13.88
N GLY A 156 10.34 6.34 14.96
CA GLY A 156 10.04 7.26 16.05
C GLY A 156 8.93 8.27 15.73
N GLU A 157 8.03 7.93 14.80
CA GLU A 157 6.95 8.80 14.37
C GLU A 157 5.84 8.91 15.43
N THR A 158 5.09 10.01 15.34
CA THR A 158 3.80 10.20 16.03
C THR A 158 2.76 10.51 14.95
N PRO A 159 2.21 9.48 14.29
CA PRO A 159 1.29 9.70 13.18
C PRO A 159 -0.03 10.30 13.65
N VAL A 160 -0.71 10.95 12.70
CA VAL A 160 -2.13 11.31 12.81
C VAL A 160 -2.82 10.63 11.62
N ILE A 161 -3.66 9.65 11.91
CA ILE A 161 -4.19 8.75 10.88
C ILE A 161 -5.64 9.11 10.59
N THR A 162 -5.96 9.31 9.30
CA THR A 162 -7.32 9.42 8.77
C THR A 162 -7.50 8.46 7.60
N VAL A 163 -8.74 8.10 7.30
CA VAL A 163 -9.14 7.28 6.16
C VAL A 163 -10.26 7.98 5.41
N ARG A 164 -10.21 7.96 4.09
CA ARG A 164 -11.34 8.32 3.24
C ARG A 164 -11.90 7.07 2.60
N GLY A 165 -13.20 6.87 2.72
CA GLY A 165 -13.93 5.84 2.01
C GLY A 165 -14.64 6.44 0.80
N TYR A 166 -14.47 5.81 -0.37
CA TYR A 166 -15.03 6.26 -1.65
C TYR A 166 -16.15 5.33 -2.11
N ASN A 167 -17.26 5.91 -2.50
CA ASN A 167 -18.37 5.20 -3.11
C ASN A 167 -18.18 4.96 -4.62
N GLN A 168 -19.16 4.36 -5.27
CA GLN A 168 -19.13 4.07 -6.71
C GLN A 168 -19.15 5.34 -7.58
N ALA A 169 -19.55 6.49 -7.04
CA ALA A 169 -19.57 7.76 -7.73
C ALA A 169 -18.29 8.60 -7.53
N ASP A 170 -17.24 8.02 -6.96
CA ASP A 170 -15.97 8.67 -6.58
C ASP A 170 -16.14 9.81 -5.54
N LEU A 171 -17.26 9.84 -4.83
CA LEU A 171 -17.46 10.72 -3.70
C LEU A 171 -16.90 10.07 -2.43
N PHE A 172 -16.42 10.86 -1.49
CA PHE A 172 -15.79 10.31 -0.29
C PHE A 172 -16.22 11.02 0.99
N THR A 173 -16.17 10.28 2.07
CA THR A 173 -16.24 10.81 3.44
C THR A 173 -14.97 10.44 4.18
N GLU A 174 -14.42 11.41 4.92
CA GLU A 174 -13.22 11.24 5.74
C GLU A 174 -13.57 10.93 7.18
N SER A 175 -12.83 10.01 7.79
CA SER A 175 -12.99 9.67 9.20
C SER A 175 -12.45 10.78 10.13
N GLU A 176 -12.88 10.78 11.38
CA GLU A 176 -12.17 11.51 12.45
C GLU A 176 -10.74 10.95 12.59
N PRO A 177 -9.77 11.81 12.93
CA PRO A 177 -8.37 11.41 13.04
C PRO A 177 -8.09 10.59 14.31
N ILE A 178 -7.27 9.54 14.16
CA ILE A 178 -6.65 8.84 15.29
C ILE A 178 -5.30 9.49 15.58
N THR A 179 -5.07 9.85 16.84
CA THR A 179 -3.82 10.43 17.33
C THR A 179 -3.20 9.56 18.41
N PHE A 180 -1.88 9.62 18.55
CA PHE A 180 -1.12 8.84 19.52
C PHE A 180 -0.48 9.73 20.59
N ALA A 181 -0.51 9.28 21.84
CA ALA A 181 -0.03 10.08 22.98
C ALA A 181 1.49 10.19 23.06
N LYS A 182 2.22 9.29 22.41
CA LYS A 182 3.69 9.24 22.38
C LYS A 182 4.17 8.72 21.04
N PRO A 183 5.42 8.98 20.64
CA PRO A 183 5.99 8.39 19.44
C PRO A 183 6.16 6.87 19.57
N PHE A 184 6.15 6.19 18.44
CA PHE A 184 6.58 4.81 18.32
C PHE A 184 8.10 4.71 18.48
N VAL A 185 8.61 3.53 18.85
CA VAL A 185 10.05 3.32 19.02
C VAL A 185 10.76 3.43 17.67
N ASP A 186 11.85 4.19 17.65
CA ASP A 186 12.79 4.20 16.52
C ASP A 186 13.60 2.92 16.56
N GLN A 187 13.29 1.97 15.69
CA GLN A 187 13.86 0.64 15.64
C GLN A 187 15.36 0.67 15.32
N GLU A 188 15.78 1.58 14.43
CA GLU A 188 17.17 1.70 14.05
C GLU A 188 18.01 2.24 15.21
N LYS A 189 17.51 3.27 15.88
CA LYS A 189 18.15 3.86 17.05
C LYS A 189 18.21 2.88 18.23
N ALA A 190 17.13 2.17 18.51
CA ALA A 190 17.07 1.16 19.57
C ALA A 190 18.05 0.00 19.30
N ALA A 191 18.16 -0.46 18.06
CA ALA A 191 19.13 -1.49 17.68
C ALA A 191 20.57 -1.02 17.83
N GLU A 192 20.88 0.22 17.48
CA GLU A 192 22.23 0.79 17.64
C GLU A 192 22.59 0.98 19.12
N GLU A 193 21.65 1.46 19.95
CA GLU A 193 21.84 1.57 21.40
C GLU A 193 22.10 0.20 22.04
N ALA A 194 21.33 -0.82 21.69
CA ALA A 194 21.53 -2.18 22.16
C ALA A 194 22.88 -2.77 21.74
N ARG A 195 23.34 -2.46 20.52
CA ARG A 195 24.65 -2.87 20.03
C ARG A 195 25.79 -2.22 20.82
N GLN A 196 25.68 -0.91 21.09
CA GLN A 196 26.67 -0.17 21.87
C GLN A 196 26.72 -0.67 23.32
N GLU A 197 25.56 -0.96 23.93
CA GLU A 197 25.51 -1.54 25.27
C GLU A 197 26.18 -2.93 25.33
N SER A 198 25.94 -3.77 24.32
CA SER A 198 26.58 -5.09 24.20
C SER A 198 28.12 -4.98 24.10
N LEU A 199 28.62 -4.06 23.28
CA LEU A 199 30.04 -3.79 23.12
C LEU A 199 30.67 -3.26 24.42
N ALA A 200 30.00 -2.33 25.11
CA ALA A 200 30.45 -1.82 26.39
C ALA A 200 30.48 -2.92 27.49
N ALA A 201 29.49 -3.81 27.50
CA ALA A 201 29.46 -4.96 28.41
C ALA A 201 30.60 -5.96 28.14
N GLU A 202 30.93 -6.19 26.87
CA GLU A 202 32.04 -7.06 26.45
C GLU A 202 33.37 -6.45 26.84
N GLU A 203 33.57 -5.14 26.65
CA GLU A 203 34.76 -4.41 27.03
C GLU A 203 34.96 -4.38 28.55
N ALA A 204 33.87 -4.20 29.33
CA ALA A 204 33.90 -4.27 30.77
C ALA A 204 34.22 -5.70 31.30
N ALA A 205 33.74 -6.73 30.63
CA ALA A 205 34.06 -8.13 30.94
C ALA A 205 35.54 -8.44 30.65
N ALA A 206 36.05 -7.96 29.51
CA ALA A 206 37.46 -8.11 29.14
C ALA A 206 38.39 -7.39 30.13
N SER A 207 38.01 -6.18 30.57
CA SER A 207 38.77 -5.43 31.59
C SER A 207 38.82 -6.15 32.94
N ARG A 208 37.73 -6.77 33.39
CA ARG A 208 37.66 -7.57 34.64
C ARG A 208 38.56 -8.79 34.55
N ILE A 209 38.65 -9.46 33.39
CA ILE A 209 39.54 -10.59 33.18
C ILE A 209 41.01 -10.15 33.28
N SER A 210 41.34 -8.96 32.76
CA SER A 210 42.69 -8.39 32.86
C SER A 210 43.09 -8.03 34.30
N GLU A 211 42.13 -7.57 35.12
CA GLU A 211 42.41 -7.24 36.56
C GLU A 211 42.53 -8.46 37.46
N THR A 212 42.12 -9.64 37.00
CA THR A 212 42.21 -10.89 37.80
C THR A 212 43.52 -11.65 37.56
N GLN A 213 44.49 -11.05 36.88
CA GLN A 213 45.82 -11.60 36.76
C GLN A 213 46.58 -11.41 38.08
N VAL A 214 46.76 -12.50 38.81
CA VAL A 214 47.57 -12.52 40.04
C VAL A 214 48.96 -13.03 39.71
N THR A 215 49.99 -12.29 40.13
CA THR A 215 51.37 -12.72 40.02
C THR A 215 51.70 -13.72 41.13
N ASP A 216 52.37 -14.81 40.81
CA ASP A 216 52.91 -15.76 41.78
C ASP A 216 54.07 -15.12 42.56
N ALA A 217 54.56 -15.86 43.58
CA ALA A 217 55.67 -15.41 44.43
C ALA A 217 56.97 -15.19 43.66
N TYR A 218 57.04 -15.53 42.37
CA TYR A 218 58.22 -15.43 41.51
C TYR A 218 58.03 -14.42 40.39
N GLY A 219 56.88 -13.65 40.38
CA GLY A 219 56.64 -12.61 39.42
C GLY A 219 56.06 -13.09 38.09
N SER A 220 55.57 -14.34 38.02
CA SER A 220 54.86 -14.83 36.83
C SER A 220 53.36 -14.50 36.90
N VAL A 221 52.80 -14.03 35.80
CA VAL A 221 51.35 -13.74 35.69
C VAL A 221 50.59 -15.06 35.56
N ILE A 222 49.74 -15.37 36.54
CA ILE A 222 48.86 -16.54 36.50
C ILE A 222 47.46 -16.10 36.13
N THR A 223 46.92 -16.59 35.03
CA THR A 223 45.50 -16.47 34.74
C THR A 223 44.71 -17.54 35.46
N MET A 224 43.53 -17.23 35.99
CA MET A 224 42.68 -18.19 36.74
C MET A 224 42.31 -19.44 35.92
N ALA A 225 42.56 -19.45 34.62
CA ALA A 225 42.39 -20.64 33.77
C ALA A 225 43.42 -21.77 34.05
N ASP A 226 44.59 -21.41 34.61
CA ASP A 226 45.66 -22.39 34.83
C ASP A 226 45.56 -23.12 36.18
N ALA A 227 44.69 -22.65 37.09
CA ALA A 227 44.51 -23.20 38.41
C ALA A 227 43.49 -24.37 38.51
N ALA A 228 42.75 -24.63 37.45
CA ALA A 228 41.64 -25.61 37.48
C ALA A 228 41.82 -26.78 36.51
N GLY A 229 43.04 -27.25 36.30
CA GLY A 229 43.08 -28.35 35.39
C GLY A 229 44.38 -29.06 35.16
N ASN A 230 44.68 -29.97 35.94
CA ASN A 230 45.48 -31.12 35.48
C ASN A 230 44.87 -32.42 35.95
N THR A 231 43.91 -32.96 35.20
CA THR A 231 43.66 -34.42 35.18
C THR A 231 43.23 -34.82 33.78
N GLY A 232 44.11 -35.43 33.04
CA GLY A 232 43.83 -36.60 32.21
C GLY A 232 43.37 -36.47 30.81
N SER A 233 44.26 -36.63 29.85
CA SER A 233 44.15 -37.56 28.69
C SER A 233 43.21 -37.32 27.57
N SER A 234 43.83 -36.99 26.45
CA SER A 234 43.61 -37.50 25.07
C SER A 234 42.18 -37.66 24.52
N SER A 235 41.86 -36.94 23.48
CA SER A 235 41.70 -37.46 22.11
C SER A 235 41.17 -36.39 21.14
N GLU A 236 41.70 -36.47 19.94
CA GLU A 236 41.41 -35.64 18.77
C GLU A 236 39.94 -35.61 18.38
N GLY A 237 39.48 -34.46 17.92
CA GLY A 237 38.21 -34.32 17.26
C GLY A 237 38.01 -32.92 16.74
N LYS A 238 38.61 -32.61 15.57
CA LYS A 238 38.26 -31.41 14.80
C LYS A 238 36.79 -31.44 14.47
N LYS A 239 36.00 -30.46 14.95
CA LYS A 239 34.72 -30.11 14.38
C LYS A 239 34.86 -28.77 13.68
N GLU A 240 34.79 -28.82 12.36
CA GLU A 240 34.56 -27.65 11.51
C GLU A 240 33.15 -27.11 11.80
N VAL A 241 33.06 -25.84 12.13
CA VAL A 241 31.78 -25.12 12.21
C VAL A 241 31.58 -24.40 10.87
N ASN A 242 30.65 -24.92 10.09
CA ASN A 242 30.27 -24.37 8.81
C ASN A 242 29.27 -23.21 9.03
N PHE A 243 29.67 -21.97 8.76
CA PHE A 243 28.78 -20.83 8.73
C PHE A 243 28.09 -20.81 7.37
N GLY A 244 26.83 -21.21 7.31
CA GLY A 244 25.96 -21.03 6.17
C GLY A 244 25.51 -19.58 6.11
N VAL A 245 25.94 -18.87 5.06
CA VAL A 245 25.39 -17.59 4.65
C VAL A 245 24.09 -17.87 3.89
N PHE A 246 22.96 -17.40 4.41
CA PHE A 246 21.72 -17.29 3.63
C PHE A 246 21.64 -15.89 3.02
N LEU A 247 21.59 -15.87 1.72
CA LEU A 247 21.18 -14.74 0.87
C LEU A 247 19.67 -14.62 0.88
#